data_51cf619411c6d35967ad040f17d1927a
#
_entry.id   51cf619411c6d35967ad040f17d1927a
#
_cell.length_a   1.000
_cell.length_b   1.000
_cell.length_c   1.000
_cell.angle_alpha   90.00
_cell.angle_beta   90.00
_cell.angle_gamma   90.00
#
_symmetry.space_group_name_H-M   'P 1'
#
loop_
_entity.id
_entity.type
_entity.pdbx_description
1 polymer ?
#
loop_
_entity_poly.entity_id
_entity_poly.type
_entity_poly.pdbx_seq_one_letter_code
_entity_poly.pdbx_strand_id
1 'polypeptide(L)'
;FPGQLPELHRRASRWYEQNGFVSEAIRHTLAAGDQNFAVQLIEDNGCQLMMRGEGFTLLNWIEAVEAHAEERPWLAILKAWAFALNGYLDRVESALLPADRFISSSAPTLRTKIMLGSMAAVRAFLANMRGDAGQAVAFAQQALGYLPDRVPFARSLRSLATSILGDA
;
A
#
# COMPACT_ATOMS: atom_id res chain seq x y z
N PHE A 1 -17.52 28.56 -17.34
CA PHE A 1 -18.08 28.25 -16.00
C PHE A 1 -17.05 27.51 -15.15
N PRO A 2 -16.08 28.24 -14.51
CA PRO A 2 -14.96 27.60 -13.76
C PRO A 2 -15.45 26.76 -12.57
N GLY A 3 -16.58 27.09 -11.95
CA GLY A 3 -17.09 26.38 -10.77
C GLY A 3 -17.76 25.02 -11.05
N GLN A 4 -18.04 24.69 -12.30
CA GLN A 4 -18.71 23.42 -12.64
C GLN A 4 -17.69 22.28 -12.89
N LEU A 5 -16.46 22.60 -13.19
CA LEU A 5 -15.45 21.61 -13.55
C LEU A 5 -15.14 20.60 -12.42
N PRO A 6 -14.94 21.02 -11.15
CA PRO A 6 -14.73 20.08 -10.05
C PRO A 6 -15.94 19.13 -9.85
N GLU A 7 -17.15 19.61 -9.99
CA GLU A 7 -18.34 18.78 -9.87
C GLU A 7 -18.46 17.75 -11.00
N LEU A 8 -18.13 18.14 -12.23
CA LEU A 8 -18.05 17.19 -13.34
C LEU A 8 -17.02 16.10 -13.09
N HIS A 9 -15.86 16.47 -12.57
CA HIS A 9 -14.84 15.51 -12.19
C HIS A 9 -15.30 14.58 -11.06
N ARG A 10 -16.00 15.07 -10.02
CA ARG A 10 -16.56 14.20 -8.95
C ARG A 10 -17.56 13.19 -9.51
N ARG A 11 -18.44 13.62 -10.40
CA ARG A 11 -19.42 12.74 -11.05
C ARG A 11 -18.74 11.69 -11.93
N ALA A 12 -17.76 12.10 -12.72
CA ALA A 12 -16.97 11.19 -13.55
C ALA A 12 -16.22 10.17 -12.68
N SER A 13 -15.58 10.62 -11.59
CA SER A 13 -14.87 9.75 -10.66
C SER A 13 -15.76 8.64 -10.10
N ARG A 14 -16.95 8.98 -9.60
CA ARG A 14 -17.90 8.00 -9.07
C ARG A 14 -18.38 7.02 -10.12
N TRP A 15 -18.61 7.49 -11.34
CA TRP A 15 -19.02 6.62 -12.45
C TRP A 15 -17.88 5.62 -12.79
N TYR A 16 -16.64 6.09 -12.89
CA TYR A 16 -15.49 5.25 -13.16
C TYR A 16 -15.24 4.23 -12.05
N GLU A 17 -15.35 4.63 -10.78
CA GLU A 17 -15.25 3.73 -9.63
C GLU A 17 -16.29 2.60 -9.72
N GLN A 18 -17.57 2.94 -9.93
CA GLN A 18 -18.68 1.98 -10.02
C GLN A 18 -18.53 1.01 -11.20
N ASN A 19 -17.81 1.39 -12.24
CA ASN A 19 -17.55 0.57 -13.42
C ASN A 19 -16.17 -0.11 -13.40
N GLY A 20 -15.42 -0.03 -12.29
CA GLY A 20 -14.15 -0.71 -12.10
C GLY A 20 -12.94 -0.07 -12.79
N PHE A 21 -13.09 1.16 -13.29
CA PHE A 21 -12.00 1.93 -13.90
C PHE A 21 -11.28 2.77 -12.84
N VAL A 22 -10.51 2.07 -11.98
CA VAL A 22 -9.90 2.68 -10.78
C VAL A 22 -8.94 3.81 -11.12
N SER A 23 -8.11 3.65 -12.15
CA SER A 23 -7.12 4.66 -12.56
C SER A 23 -7.78 5.96 -12.99
N GLU A 24 -8.85 5.88 -13.77
CA GLU A 24 -9.66 7.01 -14.20
C GLU A 24 -10.38 7.66 -13.02
N ALA A 25 -10.93 6.84 -12.11
CA ALA A 25 -11.60 7.33 -10.91
C ALA A 25 -10.64 8.17 -10.06
N ILE A 26 -9.43 7.67 -9.77
CA ILE A 26 -8.43 8.40 -8.99
C ILE A 26 -8.02 9.69 -9.70
N ARG A 27 -7.74 9.64 -11.01
CA ARG A 27 -7.35 10.82 -11.78
C ARG A 27 -8.43 11.91 -11.73
N HIS A 28 -9.70 11.55 -11.89
CA HIS A 28 -10.81 12.49 -11.81
C HIS A 28 -11.02 13.01 -10.39
N THR A 29 -10.81 12.18 -9.36
CA THR A 29 -10.87 12.61 -7.96
C THR A 29 -9.81 13.66 -7.63
N LEU A 30 -8.56 13.42 -8.07
CA LEU A 30 -7.46 14.39 -7.90
C LEU A 30 -7.76 15.70 -8.65
N ALA A 31 -8.27 15.63 -9.88
CA ALA A 31 -8.67 16.80 -10.66
C ALA A 31 -9.85 17.58 -10.02
N ALA A 32 -10.70 16.91 -9.25
CA ALA A 32 -11.76 17.54 -8.48
C ALA A 32 -11.25 18.20 -7.18
N GLY A 33 -10.00 17.96 -6.77
CA GLY A 33 -9.44 18.41 -5.51
C GLY A 33 -9.98 17.64 -4.29
N ASP A 34 -10.62 16.48 -4.48
CA ASP A 34 -11.18 15.66 -3.40
C ASP A 34 -10.11 14.69 -2.86
N GLN A 35 -9.21 15.24 -2.05
CA GLN A 35 -8.05 14.51 -1.52
C GLN A 35 -8.47 13.33 -0.63
N ASN A 36 -9.51 13.48 0.18
CA ASN A 36 -9.98 12.42 1.07
C ASN A 36 -10.49 11.21 0.29
N PHE A 37 -11.27 11.45 -0.75
CA PHE A 37 -11.77 10.38 -1.60
C PHE A 37 -10.65 9.74 -2.44
N ALA A 38 -9.67 10.54 -2.90
CA ALA A 38 -8.48 10.01 -3.58
C ALA A 38 -7.70 9.05 -2.67
N VAL A 39 -7.43 9.45 -1.42
CA VAL A 39 -6.78 8.58 -0.44
C VAL A 39 -7.55 7.28 -0.25
N GLN A 40 -8.87 7.33 -0.08
CA GLN A 40 -9.70 6.14 0.07
C GLN A 40 -9.58 5.21 -1.14
N LEU A 41 -9.73 5.73 -2.36
CA LEU A 41 -9.59 4.93 -3.58
C LEU A 41 -8.21 4.29 -3.72
N ILE A 42 -7.15 5.00 -3.33
CA ILE A 42 -5.77 4.47 -3.34
C ILE A 42 -5.62 3.37 -2.29
N GLU A 43 -6.12 3.56 -1.06
CA GLU A 43 -6.07 2.54 -0.01
C GLU A 43 -6.84 1.27 -0.40
N ASP A 44 -8.03 1.41 -0.97
CA ASP A 44 -8.89 0.30 -1.34
C ASP A 44 -8.34 -0.52 -2.52
N ASN A 45 -7.61 0.13 -3.43
CA ASN A 45 -7.15 -0.49 -4.68
C ASN A 45 -5.63 -0.65 -4.79
N GLY A 46 -4.85 -0.05 -3.89
CA GLY A 46 -3.39 -0.01 -3.99
C GLY A 46 -2.74 -1.38 -4.06
N CYS A 47 -3.26 -2.36 -3.32
CA CYS A 47 -2.79 -3.73 -3.36
C CYS A 47 -2.98 -4.38 -4.73
N GLN A 48 -4.13 -4.15 -5.37
CA GLN A 48 -4.42 -4.69 -6.70
C GLN A 48 -3.52 -4.05 -7.76
N LEU A 49 -3.26 -2.75 -7.64
CA LEU A 49 -2.35 -2.03 -8.53
C LEU A 49 -0.92 -2.57 -8.44
N MET A 50 -0.43 -2.84 -7.23
CA MET A 50 0.88 -3.47 -7.03
C MET A 50 0.96 -4.85 -7.68
N MET A 51 -0.07 -5.69 -7.53
CA MET A 51 -0.11 -7.02 -8.13
C MET A 51 -0.14 -6.99 -9.67
N ARG A 52 -0.62 -5.89 -10.27
CA ARG A 52 -0.60 -5.67 -11.72
C ARG A 52 0.72 -5.08 -12.24
N GLY A 53 1.70 -4.82 -11.35
CA GLY A 53 2.95 -4.16 -11.71
C GLY A 53 2.83 -2.64 -11.89
N GLU A 54 1.74 -2.03 -11.42
CA GLU A 54 1.47 -0.59 -11.51
C GLU A 54 2.07 0.20 -10.34
N GLY A 55 3.17 -0.27 -9.76
CA GLY A 55 3.80 0.34 -8.59
C GLY A 55 4.23 1.79 -8.79
N PHE A 56 4.71 2.15 -9.98
CA PHE A 56 5.07 3.54 -10.29
C PHE A 56 3.86 4.47 -10.33
N THR A 57 2.75 4.01 -10.94
CA THR A 57 1.49 4.75 -10.96
C THR A 57 0.95 4.96 -9.54
N LEU A 58 0.99 3.91 -8.72
CA LEU A 58 0.61 3.98 -7.31
C LEU A 58 1.45 5.00 -6.54
N LEU A 59 2.77 5.00 -6.74
CA LEU A 59 3.68 5.96 -6.09
C LEU A 59 3.32 7.40 -6.44
N ASN A 60 3.12 7.71 -7.73
CA ASN A 60 2.73 9.04 -8.18
C ASN A 60 1.41 9.52 -7.54
N TRP A 61 0.44 8.62 -7.38
CA TRP A 61 -0.83 8.98 -6.74
C TRP A 61 -0.69 9.20 -5.23
N ILE A 62 0.12 8.37 -4.56
CA ILE A 62 0.42 8.56 -3.14
C ILE A 62 1.12 9.91 -2.92
N GLU A 63 2.08 10.27 -3.76
CA GLU A 63 2.76 11.57 -3.69
C GLU A 63 1.79 12.74 -3.93
N ALA A 64 0.82 12.58 -4.83
CA ALA A 64 -0.19 13.61 -5.08
C ALA A 64 -1.13 13.87 -3.88
N VAL A 65 -1.25 12.93 -2.95
CA VAL A 65 -2.06 13.04 -1.72
C VAL A 65 -1.22 13.11 -0.45
N GLU A 66 0.10 13.25 -0.55
CA GLU A 66 1.04 13.09 0.56
C GLU A 66 0.75 14.01 1.75
N ALA A 67 0.31 15.25 1.52
CA ALA A 67 -0.09 16.18 2.59
C ALA A 67 -1.24 15.66 3.47
N HIS A 68 -2.00 14.67 3.00
CA HIS A 68 -3.12 14.04 3.71
C HIS A 68 -2.77 12.62 4.20
N ALA A 69 -1.55 12.16 3.90
CA ALA A 69 -1.11 10.78 4.14
C ALA A 69 -0.47 10.55 5.50
N GLU A 70 0.01 11.62 6.19
CA GLU A 70 0.74 11.49 7.46
C GLU A 70 -0.06 10.79 8.57
N GLU A 71 -1.39 10.87 8.51
CA GLU A 71 -2.31 10.22 9.47
C GLU A 71 -2.86 8.88 8.97
N ARG A 72 -2.41 8.40 7.81
CA ARG A 72 -2.91 7.20 7.15
C ARG A 72 -1.87 6.07 7.11
N PRO A 73 -1.80 5.24 8.16
CA PRO A 73 -0.76 4.21 8.29
C PRO A 73 -0.80 3.17 7.16
N TRP A 74 -1.98 2.90 6.59
CA TRP A 74 -2.09 1.96 5.47
C TRP A 74 -1.46 2.52 4.19
N LEU A 75 -1.63 3.81 3.95
CA LEU A 75 -1.01 4.49 2.81
C LEU A 75 0.53 4.47 2.91
N ALA A 76 1.08 4.60 4.13
CA ALA A 76 2.51 4.47 4.40
C ALA A 76 3.04 3.07 4.01
N ILE A 77 2.28 2.01 4.32
CA ILE A 77 2.63 0.63 3.94
C ILE A 77 2.59 0.46 2.41
N LEU A 78 1.57 1.01 1.74
CA LEU A 78 1.46 0.99 0.27
C LEU A 78 2.63 1.75 -0.38
N LYS A 79 3.04 2.89 0.20
CA LYS A 79 4.21 3.66 -0.26
C LYS A 79 5.51 2.86 -0.13
N ALA A 80 5.69 2.17 0.99
CA ALA A 80 6.86 1.31 1.20
C ALA A 80 6.92 0.18 0.17
N TRP A 81 5.80 -0.47 -0.12
CA TRP A 81 5.71 -1.48 -1.18
C TRP A 81 5.98 -0.88 -2.56
N ALA A 82 5.41 0.29 -2.87
CA ALA A 82 5.67 0.97 -4.14
C ALA A 82 7.16 1.29 -4.29
N PHE A 83 7.84 1.77 -3.25
CA PHE A 83 9.27 1.98 -3.26
C PHE A 83 10.05 0.67 -3.49
N ALA A 84 9.72 -0.39 -2.76
CA ALA A 84 10.40 -1.69 -2.87
C ALA A 84 10.31 -2.25 -4.30
N LEU A 85 9.10 -2.23 -4.89
CA LEU A 85 8.86 -2.75 -6.24
C LEU A 85 9.48 -1.90 -7.36
N ASN A 86 9.70 -0.60 -7.12
CA ASN A 86 10.36 0.29 -8.08
C ASN A 86 11.88 0.43 -7.84
N GLY A 87 12.46 -0.35 -6.91
CA GLY A 87 13.90 -0.37 -6.65
C GLY A 87 14.43 0.75 -5.75
N TYR A 88 13.55 1.57 -5.14
CA TYR A 88 13.94 2.61 -4.17
C TYR A 88 14.14 2.01 -2.77
N LEU A 89 15.04 1.03 -2.66
CA LEU A 89 15.20 0.18 -1.47
C LEU A 89 15.63 0.94 -0.21
N ASP A 90 16.32 2.06 -0.38
CA ASP A 90 16.75 2.97 0.69
C ASP A 90 15.60 3.79 1.31
N ARG A 91 14.48 3.93 0.59
CA ARG A 91 13.30 4.69 1.03
C ARG A 91 12.25 3.85 1.77
N VAL A 92 12.36 2.52 1.72
CA VAL A 92 11.33 1.61 2.26
C VAL A 92 11.13 1.82 3.75
N GLU A 93 12.21 1.80 4.55
CA GLU A 93 12.10 1.93 6.01
C GLU A 93 11.56 3.31 6.45
N SER A 94 12.00 4.38 5.80
CA SER A 94 11.48 5.72 6.09
C SER A 94 9.98 5.85 5.80
N ALA A 95 9.50 5.18 4.75
CA ALA A 95 8.08 5.17 4.41
C ALA A 95 7.22 4.39 5.44
N LEU A 96 7.78 3.43 6.17
CA LEU A 96 7.07 2.65 7.19
C LEU A 96 6.90 3.39 8.53
N LEU A 97 7.66 4.44 8.81
CA LEU A 97 7.66 5.13 10.10
C LEU A 97 6.26 5.61 10.58
N PRO A 98 5.37 6.14 9.72
CA PRO A 98 4.02 6.50 10.17
C PRO A 98 3.20 5.28 10.61
N ALA A 99 3.35 4.15 9.92
CA ALA A 99 2.67 2.91 10.29
C ALA A 99 3.21 2.32 11.59
N ASP A 100 4.54 2.31 11.78
CA ASP A 100 5.17 1.88 13.04
C ASP A 100 4.67 2.70 14.23
N ARG A 101 4.62 4.02 14.10
CA ARG A 101 4.10 4.93 15.15
C ARG A 101 2.63 4.65 15.49
N PHE A 102 1.80 4.49 14.45
CA PHE A 102 0.38 4.18 14.64
C PHE A 102 0.19 2.85 15.38
N ILE A 103 0.88 1.79 14.95
CA ILE A 103 0.75 0.45 15.54
C ILE A 103 1.23 0.45 17.00
N SER A 104 2.32 1.14 17.32
CA SER A 104 2.88 1.23 18.68
C SER A 104 1.91 1.88 19.67
N SER A 105 1.01 2.76 19.19
CA SER A 105 0.00 3.44 20.01
C SER A 105 -1.38 2.80 19.97
N SER A 106 -1.56 1.73 19.16
CA SER A 106 -2.86 1.12 18.89
C SER A 106 -3.06 -0.18 19.66
N ALA A 107 -4.32 -0.47 20.00
CA ALA A 107 -4.68 -1.80 20.54
C ALA A 107 -4.51 -2.89 19.47
N PRO A 108 -4.17 -4.14 19.89
CA PRO A 108 -4.04 -5.26 18.97
C PRO A 108 -5.42 -5.63 18.38
N THR A 109 -5.60 -5.41 17.09
CA THR A 109 -6.80 -5.73 16.32
C THR A 109 -6.44 -6.57 15.09
N LEU A 110 -7.44 -7.11 14.39
CA LEU A 110 -7.19 -7.77 13.11
C LEU A 110 -6.51 -6.81 12.11
N ARG A 111 -6.92 -5.53 12.10
CA ARG A 111 -6.35 -4.52 11.22
C ARG A 111 -4.87 -4.28 11.53
N THR A 112 -4.49 -4.08 12.80
CA THR A 112 -3.09 -3.89 13.20
C THR A 112 -2.24 -5.14 12.95
N LYS A 113 -2.80 -6.34 13.08
CA LYS A 113 -2.12 -7.59 12.70
C LYS A 113 -1.84 -7.66 11.22
N ILE A 114 -2.81 -7.32 10.36
CA ILE A 114 -2.61 -7.28 8.90
C ILE A 114 -1.54 -6.24 8.54
N MET A 115 -1.51 -5.08 9.20
CA MET A 115 -0.49 -4.07 9.00
C MET A 115 0.90 -4.58 9.38
N LEU A 116 1.05 -5.18 10.57
CA LEU A 116 2.31 -5.79 11.02
C LEU A 116 2.81 -6.86 10.04
N GLY A 117 1.91 -7.73 9.59
CA GLY A 117 2.24 -8.75 8.62
C GLY A 117 2.66 -8.18 7.27
N SER A 118 1.99 -7.12 6.81
CA SER A 118 2.34 -6.44 5.56
C SER A 118 3.69 -5.73 5.65
N MET A 119 3.99 -5.10 6.79
CA MET A 119 5.29 -4.47 7.06
C MET A 119 6.40 -5.51 7.14
N ALA A 120 6.17 -6.63 7.82
CA ALA A 120 7.12 -7.74 7.85
C ALA A 120 7.37 -8.33 6.45
N ALA A 121 6.33 -8.45 5.63
CA ALA A 121 6.45 -8.95 4.26
C ALA A 121 7.30 -8.02 3.37
N VAL A 122 7.11 -6.70 3.44
CA VAL A 122 7.96 -5.77 2.68
C VAL A 122 9.39 -5.74 3.18
N ARG A 123 9.63 -5.90 4.50
CA ARG A 123 10.98 -6.03 5.07
C ARG A 123 11.65 -7.34 4.65
N ALA A 124 10.90 -8.45 4.59
CA ALA A 124 11.39 -9.72 4.06
C ALA A 124 11.83 -9.58 2.60
N PHE A 125 10.99 -8.95 1.77
CA PHE A 125 11.32 -8.66 0.39
C PHE A 125 12.57 -7.77 0.26
N LEU A 126 12.66 -6.70 1.06
CA LEU A 126 13.82 -5.80 1.09
C LEU A 126 15.11 -6.53 1.49
N ALA A 127 15.06 -7.36 2.53
CA ALA A 127 16.22 -8.15 2.99
C ALA A 127 16.65 -9.16 1.92
N ASN A 128 15.70 -9.83 1.28
CA ASN A 128 15.97 -10.75 0.17
C ASN A 128 16.66 -10.04 -1.00
N MET A 129 16.17 -8.86 -1.40
CA MET A 129 16.78 -8.05 -2.45
C MET A 129 18.20 -7.56 -2.12
N ARG A 130 18.51 -7.42 -0.84
CA ARG A 130 19.85 -7.06 -0.35
C ARG A 130 20.77 -8.26 -0.14
N GLY A 131 20.27 -9.48 -0.33
CA GLY A 131 21.03 -10.72 -0.11
C GLY A 131 21.20 -11.09 1.35
N ASP A 132 20.44 -10.49 2.27
CA ASP A 132 20.44 -10.81 3.71
C ASP A 132 19.44 -11.94 4.00
N ALA A 133 19.85 -13.18 3.72
CA ALA A 133 18.99 -14.36 3.89
C ALA A 133 18.50 -14.52 5.34
N GLY A 134 19.33 -14.20 6.33
CA GLY A 134 18.97 -14.33 7.74
C GLY A 134 17.81 -13.41 8.12
N GLN A 135 17.88 -12.13 7.76
CA GLN A 135 16.79 -11.19 7.99
C GLN A 135 15.57 -11.49 7.11
N ALA A 136 15.76 -11.91 5.86
CA ALA A 136 14.67 -12.28 4.97
C ALA A 136 13.80 -13.40 5.57
N VAL A 137 14.44 -14.47 6.08
CA VAL A 137 13.76 -15.58 6.77
C VAL A 137 13.03 -15.10 8.03
N ALA A 138 13.69 -14.30 8.88
CA ALA A 138 13.09 -13.81 10.12
C ALA A 138 11.82 -12.98 9.85
N PHE A 139 11.91 -12.05 8.92
CA PHE A 139 10.75 -11.22 8.54
C PHE A 139 9.64 -12.02 7.81
N ALA A 140 10.02 -13.01 6.98
CA ALA A 140 9.03 -13.86 6.32
C ALA A 140 8.24 -14.70 7.35
N GLN A 141 8.90 -15.24 8.37
CA GLN A 141 8.24 -15.94 9.48
C GLN A 141 7.29 -15.02 10.26
N GLN A 142 7.71 -13.79 10.55
CA GLN A 142 6.85 -12.79 11.19
C GLN A 142 5.62 -12.47 10.33
N ALA A 143 5.80 -12.27 9.03
CA ALA A 143 4.69 -12.01 8.10
C ALA A 143 3.67 -13.14 8.15
N LEU A 144 4.11 -14.40 8.08
CA LEU A 144 3.24 -15.58 8.15
C LEU A 144 2.51 -15.70 9.49
N GLY A 145 3.13 -15.26 10.59
CA GLY A 145 2.52 -15.27 11.93
C GLY A 145 1.40 -14.24 12.09
N TYR A 146 1.46 -13.12 11.38
CA TYR A 146 0.47 -12.05 11.49
C TYR A 146 -0.61 -12.07 10.41
N LEU A 147 -0.28 -12.49 9.18
CA LEU A 147 -1.19 -12.43 8.04
C LEU A 147 -2.23 -13.55 8.08
N PRO A 148 -3.53 -13.26 8.07
CA PRO A 148 -4.58 -14.27 8.05
C PRO A 148 -4.74 -14.90 6.66
N ASP A 149 -5.06 -16.21 6.61
CA ASP A 149 -5.25 -16.94 5.35
C ASP A 149 -6.51 -16.53 4.57
N ARG A 150 -7.48 -15.94 5.27
CA ARG A 150 -8.83 -15.67 4.72
C ARG A 150 -8.95 -14.33 3.98
N VAL A 151 -7.98 -13.46 4.10
CA VAL A 151 -7.97 -12.15 3.44
C VAL A 151 -7.20 -12.26 2.12
N PRO A 152 -7.82 -11.95 0.95
CA PRO A 152 -7.20 -12.17 -0.36
C PRO A 152 -5.81 -11.51 -0.51
N PHE A 153 -5.68 -10.26 -0.09
CA PHE A 153 -4.41 -9.55 -0.12
C PHE A 153 -3.36 -10.19 0.81
N ALA A 154 -3.73 -10.56 2.03
CA ALA A 154 -2.84 -11.24 2.96
C ALA A 154 -2.35 -12.58 2.39
N ARG A 155 -3.16 -13.29 1.63
CA ARG A 155 -2.78 -14.54 0.95
C ARG A 155 -1.64 -14.32 -0.04
N SER A 156 -1.68 -13.26 -0.84
CA SER A 156 -0.60 -12.93 -1.78
C SER A 156 0.71 -12.63 -1.06
N LEU A 157 0.65 -11.87 0.03
CA LEU A 157 1.82 -11.60 0.86
C LEU A 157 2.36 -12.84 1.57
N ARG A 158 1.47 -13.75 2.00
CA ARG A 158 1.86 -15.06 2.55
C ARG A 158 2.59 -15.90 1.50
N SER A 159 2.10 -15.93 0.26
CA SER A 159 2.76 -16.65 -0.83
C SER A 159 4.16 -16.09 -1.09
N LEU A 160 4.33 -14.77 -1.09
CA LEU A 160 5.63 -14.12 -1.19
C LEU A 160 6.56 -14.53 -0.03
N ALA A 161 6.07 -14.46 1.22
CA ALA A 161 6.86 -14.84 2.39
C ALA A 161 7.25 -16.34 2.35
N THR A 162 6.35 -17.20 1.88
CA THR A 162 6.64 -18.63 1.71
C THR A 162 7.68 -18.88 0.63
N SER A 163 7.65 -18.14 -0.49
CA SER A 163 8.69 -18.22 -1.53
C SER A 163 10.06 -17.84 -0.98
N ILE A 164 10.16 -16.75 -0.23
CA ILE A 164 11.41 -16.31 0.40
C ILE A 164 11.96 -17.40 1.35
N LEU A 165 11.11 -18.11 2.08
CA LEU A 165 11.53 -19.22 2.95
C LEU A 165 11.99 -20.46 2.17
N GLY A 166 11.45 -20.66 0.96
CA GLY A 166 11.86 -21.78 0.10
C GLY A 166 13.17 -21.55 -0.65
N ASP A 167 13.58 -20.31 -0.81
CA ASP A 167 14.79 -19.91 -1.54
C ASP A 167 16.00 -19.71 -0.60
N ALA A 168 15.81 -19.76 0.72
CA ALA A 168 16.83 -19.52 1.74
C ALA A 168 17.39 -20.81 2.34
#